data_6f57e51ddbe16da30e28da938a982e13
#
_entry.id   6f57e51ddbe16da30e28da938a982e13
#
_cell.length_a   1.000
_cell.length_b   1.000
_cell.length_c   1.000
_cell.angle_alpha   90.00
_cell.angle_beta   90.00
_cell.angle_gamma   90.00
#
_symmetry.space_group_name_H-M   'P 1'
#
loop_
_entity.id
_entity.type
_entity.pdbx_description
1 polymer ?
#
loop_
_entity_poly.entity_id
_entity_poly.type
_entity_poly.pdbx_seq_one_letter_code
_entity_poly.pdbx_strand_id
1 'polypeptide(L)'
;MNTEHKIYIGDAEAVLKKLPDNFFQLMVTSPPYWNVRDYEHKDQIGLNDTLEEYLDRLNGVWQEVARTLLPDAKIALNIGNIYYSEPDEKRRTTANLSLLTWQQLNNIKCLRFMGTIHWQKTTSRDGAVLFGSYPYPT
;
A
#
# COMPACT_ATOMS: atom_id res chain seq x y z
N MET A 1 -23.16 -17.27 15.62
CA MET A 1 -21.70 -17.37 15.46
C MET A 1 -21.07 -16.34 16.36
N ASN A 2 -20.14 -16.71 17.21
CA ASN A 2 -19.39 -15.74 17.99
C ASN A 2 -18.24 -15.23 17.15
N THR A 3 -18.15 -13.91 16.95
CA THR A 3 -17.05 -13.26 16.24
C THR A 3 -16.05 -12.74 17.26
N GLU A 4 -14.79 -13.10 17.11
CA GLU A 4 -13.72 -12.59 17.95
C GLU A 4 -12.95 -11.50 17.18
N HIS A 5 -12.69 -10.37 17.84
CA HIS A 5 -11.88 -9.28 17.30
C HIS A 5 -10.63 -9.10 18.15
N LYS A 6 -9.46 -9.02 17.49
CA LYS A 6 -8.17 -8.73 18.14
C LYS A 6 -7.55 -7.51 17.52
N ILE A 7 -7.08 -6.59 18.33
CA ILE A 7 -6.39 -5.38 17.90
C ILE A 7 -4.94 -5.48 18.38
N TYR A 8 -4.00 -5.33 17.46
CA TYR A 8 -2.57 -5.26 17.75
C TYR A 8 -2.08 -3.86 17.43
N ILE A 9 -1.44 -3.21 18.40
CA ILE A 9 -0.87 -1.87 18.23
C ILE A 9 0.63 -2.00 18.08
N GLY A 10 1.19 -1.40 17.03
CA GLY A 10 2.63 -1.40 16.77
C GLY A 10 2.98 -1.30 15.29
N ASP A 11 4.25 -1.34 15.02
CA ASP A 11 4.77 -1.46 13.65
C ASP A 11 4.28 -2.75 13.00
N ALA A 12 3.82 -2.65 11.74
CA ALA A 12 3.16 -3.75 11.06
C ALA A 12 4.08 -4.97 10.88
N GLU A 13 5.33 -4.75 10.47
CA GLU A 13 6.31 -5.82 10.29
C GLU A 13 6.63 -6.49 11.63
N ALA A 14 6.89 -5.68 12.66
CA ALA A 14 7.21 -6.20 13.99
C ALA A 14 6.05 -6.97 14.65
N VAL A 15 4.81 -6.56 14.37
CA VAL A 15 3.61 -7.28 14.84
C VAL A 15 3.44 -8.57 14.08
N LEU A 16 3.52 -8.54 12.75
CA LEU A 16 3.37 -9.74 11.92
C LEU A 16 4.40 -10.81 12.25
N LYS A 17 5.65 -10.44 12.55
CA LYS A 17 6.70 -11.39 12.98
C LYS A 17 6.34 -12.21 14.23
N LYS A 18 5.42 -11.74 15.05
CA LYS A 18 4.95 -12.44 16.25
C LYS A 18 3.78 -13.40 15.97
N LEU A 19 3.21 -13.33 14.79
CA LEU A 19 2.09 -14.17 14.40
C LEU A 19 2.58 -15.43 13.70
N PRO A 20 1.83 -16.54 13.81
CA PRO A 20 2.24 -17.80 13.19
C PRO A 20 2.18 -17.76 11.66
N ASP A 21 2.91 -18.67 11.04
CA ASP A 21 2.79 -18.94 9.61
C ASP A 21 1.39 -19.47 9.29
N ASN A 22 0.92 -19.21 8.06
CA ASN A 22 -0.34 -19.78 7.56
C ASN A 22 -1.52 -19.54 8.50
N PHE A 23 -1.75 -18.30 8.88
CA PHE A 23 -2.74 -17.92 9.88
C PHE A 23 -3.96 -17.20 9.28
N PHE A 24 -3.74 -16.32 8.32
CA PHE A 24 -4.80 -15.48 7.75
C PHE A 24 -5.32 -15.99 6.42
N GLN A 25 -6.63 -15.86 6.20
CA GLN A 25 -7.30 -16.17 4.93
C GLN A 25 -7.36 -14.96 4.00
N LEU A 26 -7.31 -13.76 4.54
CA LEU A 26 -7.42 -12.52 3.79
C LEU A 26 -6.63 -11.41 4.48
N MET A 27 -5.89 -10.65 3.70
CA MET A 27 -5.33 -9.37 4.09
C MET A 27 -5.98 -8.25 3.28
N VAL A 28 -6.45 -7.22 3.96
CA VAL A 28 -6.96 -5.99 3.34
C VAL A 28 -6.20 -4.83 3.95
N THR A 29 -5.56 -4.03 3.12
CA THR A 29 -4.79 -2.87 3.60
C THR A 29 -4.70 -1.73 2.59
N SER A 30 -4.42 -0.55 3.13
CA SER A 30 -3.98 0.63 2.39
C SER A 30 -2.72 1.14 3.08
N PRO A 31 -1.53 0.87 2.55
CA PRO A 31 -0.29 1.35 3.16
C PRO A 31 -0.20 2.88 3.06
N PRO A 32 0.67 3.53 3.83
CA PRO A 32 0.99 4.93 3.60
C PRO A 32 1.44 5.14 2.15
N TYR A 33 0.98 6.21 1.52
CA TYR A 33 1.34 6.54 0.13
C TYR A 33 2.59 7.43 0.13
N TRP A 34 3.72 6.85 0.50
CA TRP A 34 4.99 7.55 0.62
C TRP A 34 4.84 8.86 1.42
N ASN A 35 5.34 9.99 0.93
CA ASN A 35 5.39 11.29 1.62
C ASN A 35 4.11 12.14 1.53
N VAL A 36 2.96 11.53 1.19
CA VAL A 36 1.71 12.27 0.96
C VAL A 36 1.08 12.78 2.25
N ARG A 37 1.21 12.03 3.34
CA ARG A 37 0.53 12.37 4.60
C ARG A 37 1.39 12.08 5.81
N ASP A 38 1.45 13.06 6.70
CA ASP A 38 1.98 12.89 8.06
C ASP A 38 0.88 12.30 8.95
N TYR A 39 1.18 11.14 9.57
CA TYR A 39 0.33 10.51 10.58
C TYR A 39 0.80 10.81 12.01
N GLU A 40 1.69 11.79 12.17
CA GLU A 40 2.21 12.25 13.47
C GLU A 40 2.98 11.15 14.23
N HIS A 41 3.59 10.23 13.51
CA HIS A 41 4.40 9.17 14.10
C HIS A 41 5.80 9.18 13.52
N LYS A 42 6.81 9.33 14.38
CA LYS A 42 8.22 9.50 13.98
C LYS A 42 8.81 8.37 13.13
N ASP A 43 8.30 7.15 13.32
CA ASP A 43 8.77 5.96 12.63
C ASP A 43 7.81 5.55 11.48
N GLN A 44 6.94 6.45 11.06
CA GLN A 44 6.05 6.26 9.94
C GLN A 44 6.82 5.85 8.68
N ILE A 45 6.32 4.86 7.97
CA ILE A 45 6.84 4.46 6.66
C ILE A 45 6.51 5.57 5.66
N GLY A 46 7.51 6.09 4.99
CA GLY A 46 7.39 6.94 3.81
C GLY A 46 7.47 8.45 4.05
N LEU A 47 7.27 8.97 5.27
CA LEU A 47 7.21 10.43 5.46
C LEU A 47 8.54 11.14 5.13
N ASN A 48 9.64 10.61 5.63
CA ASN A 48 10.99 11.16 5.43
C ASN A 48 11.90 10.22 4.65
N ASP A 49 11.35 9.12 4.14
CA ASP A 49 12.08 8.12 3.38
C ASP A 49 12.26 8.61 1.92
N THR A 50 13.36 8.27 1.30
CA THR A 50 13.44 8.26 -0.17
C THR A 50 12.44 7.24 -0.72
N LEU A 51 12.14 7.30 -2.01
CA LEU A 51 11.25 6.32 -2.63
C LEU A 51 11.78 4.89 -2.48
N GLU A 52 13.09 4.71 -2.58
CA GLU A 52 13.75 3.43 -2.42
C GLU A 52 13.62 2.89 -0.99
N GLU A 53 13.94 3.71 0.01
CA GLU A 53 13.79 3.35 1.42
C GLU A 53 12.34 3.00 1.78
N TYR A 54 11.38 3.79 1.28
CA TYR A 54 9.96 3.51 1.44
C TYR A 54 9.58 2.13 0.89
N LEU A 55 10.03 1.82 -0.33
CA LEU A 55 9.77 0.53 -0.96
C LEU A 55 10.44 -0.62 -0.21
N ASP A 56 11.66 -0.45 0.27
CA ASP A 56 12.36 -1.46 1.06
C ASP A 56 11.64 -1.77 2.38
N ARG A 57 11.20 -0.73 3.07
CA ARG A 57 10.41 -0.90 4.31
C ARG A 57 9.08 -1.61 4.05
N LEU A 58 8.38 -1.26 2.98
CA LEU A 58 7.17 -1.98 2.57
C LEU A 58 7.44 -3.43 2.20
N ASN A 59 8.56 -3.70 1.53
CA ASN A 59 8.92 -5.06 1.17
C ASN A 59 9.08 -5.96 2.40
N GLY A 60 9.66 -5.45 3.50
CA GLY A 60 9.70 -6.16 4.78
C GLY A 60 8.29 -6.56 5.26
N VAL A 61 7.34 -5.64 5.20
CA VAL A 61 5.94 -5.94 5.55
C VAL A 61 5.35 -7.00 4.63
N TRP A 62 5.58 -6.91 3.31
CA TRP A 62 5.02 -7.87 2.34
C TRP A 62 5.56 -9.30 2.54
N GLN A 63 6.81 -9.46 2.91
CA GLN A 63 7.38 -10.77 3.22
C GLN A 63 6.66 -11.42 4.41
N GLU A 64 6.44 -10.65 5.48
CA GLU A 64 5.74 -11.13 6.65
C GLU A 64 4.23 -11.39 6.38
N VAL A 65 3.61 -10.54 5.58
CA VAL A 65 2.24 -10.80 5.10
C VAL A 65 2.18 -12.13 4.36
N ALA A 66 3.06 -12.36 3.40
CA ALA A 66 3.09 -13.59 2.62
C ALA A 66 3.31 -14.83 3.48
N ARG A 67 4.18 -14.74 4.50
CA ARG A 67 4.44 -15.83 5.46
C ARG A 67 3.20 -16.17 6.29
N THR A 68 2.46 -15.15 6.72
CA THR A 68 1.30 -15.33 7.60
C THR A 68 0.01 -15.73 6.87
N LEU A 69 -0.02 -15.65 5.54
CA LEU A 69 -1.18 -16.03 4.76
C LEU A 69 -1.26 -17.55 4.56
N LEU A 70 -2.47 -18.08 4.67
CA LEU A 70 -2.76 -19.47 4.30
C LEU A 70 -2.54 -19.69 2.79
N PRO A 71 -2.29 -20.93 2.36
CA PRO A 71 -2.41 -21.28 0.95
C PRO A 71 -3.79 -20.85 0.41
N ASP A 72 -3.81 -20.31 -0.80
CA ASP A 72 -5.02 -19.76 -1.46
C ASP A 72 -5.66 -18.53 -0.81
N ALA A 73 -5.08 -17.98 0.25
CA ALA A 73 -5.50 -16.71 0.83
C ALA A 73 -5.37 -15.55 -0.17
N LYS A 74 -6.03 -14.45 0.11
CA LYS A 74 -6.07 -13.28 -0.77
C LYS A 74 -5.44 -12.07 -0.11
N ILE A 75 -4.83 -11.23 -0.94
CA ILE A 75 -4.39 -9.88 -0.58
C ILE A 75 -5.24 -8.90 -1.39
N ALA A 76 -5.92 -8.00 -0.70
CA ALA A 76 -6.61 -6.86 -1.29
C ALA A 76 -5.88 -5.58 -0.86
N LEU A 77 -5.17 -4.97 -1.80
CA LEU A 77 -4.36 -3.79 -1.56
C LEU A 77 -4.97 -2.57 -2.22
N ASN A 78 -5.32 -1.57 -1.43
CA ASN A 78 -5.72 -0.26 -1.94
C ASN A 78 -4.51 0.67 -1.97
N ILE A 79 -4.08 1.03 -3.17
CA ILE A 79 -2.94 1.92 -3.39
C ILE A 79 -3.16 2.78 -4.63
N GLY A 80 -2.70 4.01 -4.60
CA GLY A 80 -2.79 4.95 -5.72
C GLY A 80 -1.42 5.53 -6.07
N ASN A 81 -1.34 6.09 -7.26
CA ASN A 81 -0.17 6.83 -7.70
C ASN A 81 -0.14 8.21 -7.05
N ILE A 82 1.04 8.77 -6.90
CA ILE A 82 1.22 10.09 -6.32
C ILE A 82 2.02 10.99 -7.24
N TYR A 83 1.81 12.28 -7.09
CA TYR A 83 2.62 13.32 -7.75
C TYR A 83 3.62 13.87 -6.75
N TYR A 84 4.86 14.00 -7.18
CA TYR A 84 5.91 14.60 -6.38
C TYR A 84 6.83 15.46 -7.26
N SER A 85 7.66 16.28 -6.63
CA SER A 85 8.69 17.04 -7.32
C SER A 85 10.03 16.71 -6.69
N GLU A 86 10.99 16.39 -7.51
CA GLU A 86 12.37 16.29 -7.05
C GLU A 86 12.85 17.68 -6.58
N PRO A 87 13.71 17.74 -5.56
CA PRO A 87 14.16 19.01 -4.98
C PRO A 87 14.73 20.01 -6.01
N ASP A 88 15.39 19.50 -7.04
CA ASP A 88 16.05 20.28 -8.08
C ASP A 88 15.23 20.42 -9.37
N GLU A 89 14.05 19.81 -9.44
CA GLU A 89 13.22 19.83 -10.63
C GLU A 89 11.96 20.70 -10.43
N LYS A 90 11.74 21.63 -11.38
CA LYS A 90 10.50 22.44 -11.43
C LYS A 90 9.29 21.64 -11.92
N ARG A 91 9.48 20.42 -12.36
CA ARG A 91 8.42 19.59 -12.94
C ARG A 91 7.91 18.58 -11.91
N ARG A 92 6.60 18.44 -11.86
CA ARG A 92 5.99 17.32 -11.13
C ARG A 92 6.16 16.05 -11.93
N THR A 93 6.56 15.01 -11.25
CA THR A 93 6.58 13.65 -11.78
C THR A 93 5.60 12.75 -11.02
N THR A 94 5.39 11.55 -11.48
CA THR A 94 4.46 10.60 -10.88
C THR A 94 5.24 9.39 -10.36
N ALA A 95 5.13 9.12 -9.08
CA ALA A 95 5.51 7.81 -8.57
C ALA A 95 4.35 6.83 -8.78
N ASN A 96 4.58 5.86 -9.65
CA ASN A 96 3.59 4.81 -9.90
C ASN A 96 3.68 3.74 -8.80
N LEU A 97 3.17 4.07 -7.62
CA LEU A 97 3.23 3.18 -6.46
C LEU A 97 2.48 1.87 -6.71
N SER A 98 1.42 1.89 -7.50
CA SER A 98 0.67 0.68 -7.86
C SER A 98 1.55 -0.32 -8.60
N LEU A 99 2.33 0.14 -9.59
CA LEU A 99 3.26 -0.69 -10.35
C LEU A 99 4.41 -1.18 -9.48
N LEU A 100 5.01 -0.27 -8.71
CA LEU A 100 6.17 -0.59 -7.86
C LEU A 100 5.81 -1.63 -6.79
N THR A 101 4.67 -1.45 -6.14
CA THR A 101 4.18 -2.43 -5.15
C THR A 101 3.80 -3.76 -5.81
N TRP A 102 3.18 -3.72 -7.00
CA TRP A 102 2.93 -4.94 -7.77
C TRP A 102 4.21 -5.71 -8.06
N GLN A 103 5.28 -5.02 -8.47
CA GLN A 103 6.59 -5.64 -8.73
C GLN A 103 7.14 -6.32 -7.47
N GLN A 104 7.06 -5.67 -6.31
CA GLN A 104 7.48 -6.25 -5.04
C GLN A 104 6.72 -7.54 -4.71
N LEU A 105 5.40 -7.48 -4.75
CA LEU A 105 4.55 -8.64 -4.45
C LEU A 105 4.74 -9.78 -5.46
N ASN A 106 4.93 -9.46 -6.73
CA ASN A 106 5.16 -10.45 -7.79
C ASN A 106 6.51 -11.18 -7.65
N ASN A 107 7.48 -10.58 -6.96
CA ASN A 107 8.75 -11.21 -6.66
C ASN A 107 8.66 -12.22 -5.50
N ILE A 108 7.57 -12.22 -4.74
CA ILE A 108 7.32 -13.19 -3.68
C ILE A 108 6.75 -14.47 -4.30
N LYS A 109 7.52 -15.54 -4.30
CA LYS A 109 7.26 -16.78 -5.07
C LYS A 109 5.87 -17.41 -4.84
N CYS A 110 5.33 -17.28 -3.63
CA CYS A 110 4.02 -17.87 -3.28
C CYS A 110 2.84 -17.00 -3.72
N LEU A 111 3.06 -15.75 -4.12
CA LEU A 111 1.99 -14.85 -4.55
C LEU A 111 1.77 -14.89 -6.06
N ARG A 112 0.52 -14.68 -6.47
CA ARG A 112 0.12 -14.58 -7.88
C ARG A 112 -0.82 -13.41 -8.05
N PHE A 113 -0.55 -12.59 -9.04
CA PHE A 113 -1.43 -11.47 -9.39
C PHE A 113 -2.77 -11.99 -9.93
N MET A 114 -3.86 -11.47 -9.36
CA MET A 114 -5.23 -11.88 -9.73
C MET A 114 -5.93 -10.85 -10.63
N GLY A 115 -5.61 -9.58 -10.47
CA GLY A 115 -6.23 -8.51 -11.24
C GLY A 115 -6.24 -7.18 -10.49
N THR A 116 -6.71 -6.14 -11.18
CA THR A 116 -6.87 -4.80 -10.64
C THR A 116 -8.34 -4.42 -10.62
N ILE A 117 -8.78 -3.84 -9.52
CA ILE A 117 -10.10 -3.22 -9.36
C ILE A 117 -9.88 -1.71 -9.32
N HIS A 118 -10.53 -0.99 -10.22
CA HIS A 118 -10.47 0.46 -10.23
C HIS A 118 -11.56 1.04 -9.35
N TRP A 119 -11.16 1.74 -8.30
CA TRP A 119 -12.07 2.48 -7.46
C TRP A 119 -12.24 3.90 -7.99
N GLN A 120 -13.32 4.12 -8.71
CA GLN A 120 -13.68 5.44 -9.22
C GLN A 120 -14.29 6.30 -8.11
N LYS A 121 -13.58 7.37 -7.75
CA LYS A 121 -14.11 8.39 -6.84
C LYS A 121 -14.80 9.47 -7.66
N THR A 122 -16.10 9.57 -7.52
CA THR A 122 -16.85 10.70 -8.06
C THR A 122 -16.92 11.80 -7.01
N THR A 123 -16.42 12.98 -7.32
CA THR A 123 -16.69 14.15 -6.51
C THR A 123 -17.96 14.78 -7.02
N SER A 124 -19.03 14.70 -6.25
CA SER A 124 -20.27 15.42 -6.51
C SER A 124 -20.14 16.88 -6.09
N ARG A 125 -19.23 17.61 -6.68
CA ARG A 125 -19.23 19.08 -6.61
C ARG A 125 -19.62 19.62 -7.96
N ASP A 126 -20.89 20.06 -8.05
CA ASP A 126 -21.45 20.99 -9.02
C ASP A 126 -20.69 21.08 -10.37
N GLY A 127 -20.76 20.01 -11.15
CA GLY A 127 -20.22 20.00 -12.51
C GLY A 127 -18.71 20.25 -12.63
N ALA A 128 -17.96 20.22 -11.55
CA ALA A 128 -16.51 20.35 -11.60
C ALA A 128 -15.92 19.09 -12.25
N VAL A 129 -15.74 19.15 -13.52
CA VAL A 129 -14.88 18.21 -14.23
C VAL A 129 -13.47 18.48 -13.73
N LEU A 130 -12.92 17.55 -12.99
CA LEU A 130 -11.52 17.60 -12.66
C LEU A 130 -10.73 17.30 -13.95
N PHE A 131 -10.33 18.37 -14.61
CA PHE A 131 -9.30 18.28 -15.61
C PHE A 131 -7.96 18.06 -14.89
N GLY A 132 -7.74 16.87 -14.42
CA GLY A 132 -6.44 16.46 -14.00
C GLY A 132 -5.60 16.16 -15.23
N SER A 133 -4.32 16.40 -15.15
CA SER A 133 -3.36 15.92 -16.14
C SER A 133 -3.31 14.42 -16.18
N TYR A 134 -4.13 13.75 -15.38
CA TYR A 134 -4.16 12.32 -15.28
C TYR A 134 -5.57 11.78 -15.24
N PRO A 135 -5.81 10.74 -15.99
CA PRO A 135 -7.09 10.10 -15.95
C PRO A 135 -7.32 9.53 -14.57
N TYR A 136 -8.37 9.96 -13.99
CA TYR A 136 -8.98 9.23 -12.92
C TYR A 136 -10.07 8.36 -13.51
N PRO A 137 -10.26 7.28 -13.00
CA PRO A 137 -10.01 6.91 -11.63
C PRO A 137 -8.70 6.17 -11.51
N THR A 138 -8.18 6.32 -10.37
CA THR A 138 -7.14 5.43 -9.90
C THR A 138 -7.68 4.60 -8.79
#